data_8d29ed5d6d78c6ad957478bf2f77d1e2
#
_entry.id   8d29ed5d6d78c6ad957478bf2f77d1e2
#
_cell.length_a   1.000
_cell.length_b   1.000
_cell.length_c   1.000
_cell.angle_alpha   90.00
_cell.angle_beta   90.00
_cell.angle_gamma   90.00
#
_symmetry.space_group_name_H-M   'P 1'
#
loop_
_entity.id
_entity.type
_entity.pdbx_description
1 polymer ?
#
loop_
_entity_poly.entity_id
_entity_poly.type
_entity_poly.pdbx_seq_one_letter_code
_entity_poly.pdbx_strand_id
1 'polypeptide(L)'
;MLLHLVDALPIDQSDPVEEAKKIIIELQKFSTTLANKERWLVINKVDLLSENMITQLESDLRKELDWKLPIYKISAINKDGCSSLMQALMEQVENHRLQLQESQDYRDQQIEKEKLLAFEIRKKIERRIPAADYLDDMVN
;
A
#
# COMPACT_ATOMS: atom_id res chain seq x y z
N MET A 1 -4.94 4.40 -5.13
CA MET A 1 -5.14 3.24 -4.24
C MET A 1 -3.84 2.49 -4.05
N LEU A 2 -3.61 1.89 -2.89
CA LEU A 2 -2.44 1.08 -2.57
C LEU A 2 -2.88 -0.32 -2.12
N LEU A 3 -2.08 -1.33 -2.44
CA LEU A 3 -2.20 -2.67 -1.87
C LEU A 3 -1.08 -2.85 -0.84
N HIS A 4 -1.45 -3.13 0.39
CA HIS A 4 -0.51 -3.44 1.46
C HIS A 4 -0.47 -4.97 1.61
N LEU A 5 0.60 -5.58 1.12
CA LEU A 5 0.81 -7.01 1.23
C LEU A 5 1.31 -7.38 2.62
N VAL A 6 0.65 -8.36 3.23
CA VAL A 6 1.02 -8.94 4.52
C VAL A 6 1.43 -10.39 4.29
N ASP A 7 2.66 -10.74 4.64
CA ASP A 7 3.10 -12.14 4.67
C ASP A 7 2.50 -12.83 5.89
N ALA A 8 1.64 -13.82 5.66
CA ALA A 8 0.97 -14.53 6.74
C ALA A 8 1.91 -15.43 7.55
N LEU A 9 3.04 -15.83 6.96
CA LEU A 9 4.04 -16.68 7.61
C LEU A 9 5.45 -16.26 7.18
N PRO A 10 6.00 -15.18 7.78
CA PRO A 10 7.35 -14.72 7.47
C PRO A 10 8.40 -15.76 7.81
N ILE A 11 9.44 -15.85 6.96
CA ILE A 11 10.56 -16.83 7.13
C ILE A 11 11.32 -16.56 8.42
N ASP A 12 11.46 -15.30 8.81
CA ASP A 12 12.14 -14.87 10.04
C ASP A 12 11.29 -15.00 11.31
N GLN A 13 10.08 -15.57 11.18
CA GLN A 13 9.12 -15.75 12.27
C GLN A 13 8.67 -14.44 12.94
N SER A 14 8.82 -13.31 12.27
CA SER A 14 8.27 -12.03 12.74
C SER A 14 6.75 -12.07 12.80
N ASP A 15 6.18 -11.22 13.65
CA ASP A 15 4.73 -11.09 13.78
C ASP A 15 4.17 -10.30 12.58
N PRO A 16 3.27 -10.89 11.76
CA PRO A 16 2.67 -10.21 10.61
C PRO A 16 1.96 -8.90 10.97
N VAL A 17 1.34 -8.82 12.14
CA VAL A 17 0.63 -7.62 12.60
C VAL A 17 1.62 -6.50 12.93
N GLU A 18 2.69 -6.83 13.64
CA GLU A 18 3.75 -5.85 13.96
C GLU A 18 4.49 -5.36 12.71
N GLU A 19 4.74 -6.25 11.75
CA GLU A 19 5.33 -5.85 10.47
C GLU A 19 4.40 -4.92 9.68
N ALA A 20 3.09 -5.19 9.67
CA ALA A 20 2.12 -4.31 9.04
C ALA A 20 2.08 -2.92 9.71
N LYS A 21 2.16 -2.85 11.04
CA LYS A 21 2.25 -1.57 11.80
C LYS A 21 3.50 -0.77 11.38
N LYS A 22 4.66 -1.43 11.30
CA LYS A 22 5.91 -0.78 10.89
C LYS A 22 5.79 -0.15 9.51
N ILE A 23 5.22 -0.87 8.53
CA ILE A 23 5.03 -0.36 7.17
C ILE A 23 4.10 0.86 7.17
N ILE A 24 3.01 0.84 7.95
CA ILE A 24 2.10 1.98 8.07
C ILE A 24 2.83 3.21 8.62
N ILE A 25 3.62 3.04 9.67
CA ILE A 25 4.41 4.11 10.27
C ILE A 25 5.45 4.67 9.30
N GLU A 26 6.17 3.78 8.60
CA GLU A 26 7.15 4.19 7.59
C GLU A 26 6.50 4.96 6.43
N LEU A 27 5.33 4.52 5.99
CA LEU A 27 4.58 5.20 4.93
C LEU A 27 4.16 6.61 5.38
N GLN A 28 3.70 6.77 6.62
CA GLN A 28 3.34 8.07 7.20
C GLN A 28 4.55 9.02 7.29
N LYS A 29 5.69 8.49 7.70
CA LYS A 29 6.96 9.26 7.75
C LYS A 29 7.46 9.63 6.36
N PHE A 30 7.21 8.81 5.37
CA PHE A 30 7.66 9.04 3.99
C PHE A 30 6.83 10.12 3.30
N SER A 31 5.50 10.01 3.31
CA SER A 31 4.58 10.95 2.68
C SER A 31 3.19 10.83 3.31
N THR A 32 2.68 11.92 3.87
CA THR A 32 1.31 11.99 4.38
C THR A 32 0.28 11.83 3.26
N THR A 33 0.55 12.38 2.09
CA THR A 33 -0.33 12.23 0.91
C THR A 33 -0.44 10.76 0.49
N LEU A 34 0.68 10.04 0.47
CA LEU A 34 0.71 8.61 0.15
C LEU A 34 0.02 7.78 1.23
N ALA A 35 0.27 8.10 2.50
CA ALA A 35 -0.35 7.43 3.64
C ALA A 35 -1.86 7.59 3.70
N ASN A 36 -2.39 8.69 3.18
CA ASN A 36 -3.84 8.97 3.13
C ASN A 36 -4.53 8.40 1.89
N LYS A 37 -3.81 7.77 0.97
CA LYS A 37 -4.44 7.04 -0.15
C LYS A 37 -5.24 5.85 0.39
N GLU A 38 -6.36 5.57 -0.27
CA GLU A 38 -7.10 4.34 -0.01
C GLU A 38 -6.18 3.13 -0.12
N ARG A 39 -6.24 2.27 0.87
CA ARG A 39 -5.41 1.06 0.95
C ARG A 39 -6.26 -0.16 1.25
N TRP A 40 -5.93 -1.26 0.59
CA TRP A 40 -6.45 -2.56 0.95
C TRP A 40 -5.33 -3.43 1.49
N LEU A 41 -5.63 -4.23 2.51
CA LEU A 41 -4.72 -5.27 2.99
C LEU A 41 -4.89 -6.53 2.15
N VAL A 42 -3.78 -7.16 1.82
CA VAL A 42 -3.76 -8.43 1.10
C VAL A 42 -2.89 -9.41 1.89
N ILE A 43 -3.52 -10.36 2.56
CA ILE A 43 -2.84 -11.43 3.28
C ILE A 43 -2.43 -12.49 2.27
N ASN A 44 -1.13 -12.65 2.08
CA ASN A 44 -0.54 -13.65 1.18
C ASN A 44 -0.03 -14.86 1.96
N LYS A 45 0.16 -15.98 1.27
CA LYS A 45 0.59 -17.27 1.79
C LYS A 45 -0.46 -17.97 2.66
N VAL A 46 -1.74 -17.73 2.40
CA VAL A 46 -2.83 -18.38 3.16
C VAL A 46 -2.85 -19.89 3.02
N ASP A 47 -2.23 -20.45 1.96
CA ASP A 47 -2.03 -21.88 1.76
C ASP A 47 -1.18 -22.55 2.83
N LEU A 48 -0.35 -21.79 3.53
CA LEU A 48 0.53 -22.30 4.59
C LEU A 48 -0.13 -22.32 5.98
N LEU A 49 -1.33 -21.77 6.13
CA LEU A 49 -2.04 -21.64 7.39
C LEU A 49 -3.38 -22.37 7.35
N SER A 50 -3.85 -22.81 8.53
CA SER A 50 -5.22 -23.29 8.66
C SER A 50 -6.22 -22.14 8.58
N GLU A 51 -7.49 -22.43 8.25
CA GLU A 51 -8.55 -21.42 8.19
C GLU A 51 -8.72 -20.66 9.51
N ASN A 52 -8.58 -21.35 10.64
CA ASN A 52 -8.66 -20.73 11.97
C ASN A 52 -7.53 -19.71 12.18
N MET A 53 -6.30 -20.04 11.77
CA MET A 53 -5.15 -19.14 11.87
C MET A 53 -5.31 -17.93 10.97
N ILE A 54 -5.84 -18.10 9.76
CA ILE A 54 -6.11 -17.02 8.82
C ILE A 54 -7.19 -16.08 9.39
N THR A 55 -8.26 -16.63 9.92
CA THR A 55 -9.35 -15.88 10.55
C THR A 55 -8.85 -15.09 11.75
N GLN A 56 -8.01 -15.70 12.58
CA GLN A 56 -7.40 -15.03 13.73
C GLN A 56 -6.50 -13.88 13.27
N LEU A 57 -5.62 -14.12 12.30
CA LEU A 57 -4.74 -13.08 11.75
C LEU A 57 -5.55 -11.89 11.17
N GLU A 58 -6.61 -12.16 10.42
CA GLU A 58 -7.50 -11.11 9.92
C GLU A 58 -8.13 -10.30 11.05
N SER A 59 -8.62 -10.98 12.09
CA SER A 59 -9.20 -10.35 13.29
C SER A 59 -8.19 -9.47 14.02
N ASP A 60 -6.96 -9.95 14.18
CA ASP A 60 -5.89 -9.23 14.85
C ASP A 60 -5.46 -7.98 14.03
N LEU A 61 -5.34 -8.11 12.72
CA LEU A 61 -5.07 -6.97 11.83
C LEU A 61 -6.16 -5.91 11.92
N ARG A 62 -7.44 -6.33 11.91
CA ARG A 62 -8.56 -5.38 12.04
C ARG A 62 -8.53 -4.66 13.38
N LYS A 63 -8.29 -5.36 14.45
CA LYS A 63 -8.29 -4.82 15.81
C LYS A 63 -7.08 -3.93 16.07
N GLU A 64 -5.88 -4.45 15.81
CA GLU A 64 -4.62 -3.77 16.15
C GLU A 64 -4.31 -2.56 15.26
N LEU A 65 -4.81 -2.56 14.01
CA LEU A 65 -4.64 -1.45 13.08
C LEU A 65 -5.88 -0.54 13.00
N ASP A 66 -6.95 -0.80 13.75
CA ASP A 66 -8.28 -0.19 13.55
C ASP A 66 -8.73 -0.21 12.08
N TRP A 67 -8.50 -1.36 11.42
CA TRP A 67 -8.64 -1.47 9.99
C TRP A 67 -10.08 -1.70 9.54
N LYS A 68 -10.64 -0.73 8.84
CA LYS A 68 -12.05 -0.75 8.37
C LYS A 68 -12.18 -1.00 6.87
N LEU A 69 -11.07 -0.93 6.14
CA LEU A 69 -11.02 -1.13 4.69
C LEU A 69 -10.98 -2.63 4.34
N PRO A 70 -11.17 -2.98 3.05
CA PRO A 70 -11.12 -4.38 2.62
C PRO A 70 -9.83 -5.10 2.98
N ILE A 71 -9.96 -6.38 3.35
CA ILE A 71 -8.86 -7.32 3.51
C ILE A 71 -9.11 -8.50 2.57
N TYR A 72 -8.16 -8.79 1.71
CA TYR A 72 -8.18 -9.94 0.81
C TYR A 72 -7.20 -11.01 1.28
N LYS A 73 -7.54 -12.23 1.03
CA LYS A 73 -6.74 -13.41 1.38
C LYS A 73 -6.35 -14.13 0.11
N ILE A 74 -5.07 -14.30 -0.14
CA ILE A 74 -4.55 -14.93 -1.34
C ILE A 74 -3.44 -15.94 -1.05
N SER A 75 -3.28 -16.89 -1.95
CA SER A 75 -2.05 -17.61 -2.17
C SER A 75 -1.51 -17.25 -3.54
N ALA A 76 -0.47 -16.44 -3.60
CA ALA A 76 0.11 -16.05 -4.89
C ALA A 76 0.69 -17.25 -5.65
N ILE A 77 1.23 -18.24 -4.92
CA ILE A 77 1.77 -19.47 -5.52
C ILE A 77 0.68 -20.32 -6.15
N ASN A 78 -0.44 -20.56 -5.43
CA ASN A 78 -1.54 -21.40 -5.91
C ASN A 78 -2.56 -20.62 -6.75
N LYS A 79 -2.46 -19.29 -6.76
CA LYS A 79 -3.41 -18.33 -7.37
C LYS A 79 -4.78 -18.29 -6.69
N ASP A 80 -4.94 -18.91 -5.52
CA ASP A 80 -6.17 -18.88 -4.74
C ASP A 80 -6.47 -17.45 -4.28
N GLY A 81 -7.73 -17.02 -4.43
CA GLY A 81 -8.17 -15.67 -4.06
C GLY A 81 -7.68 -14.55 -5.00
N CYS A 82 -6.73 -14.82 -5.88
CA CYS A 82 -6.18 -13.80 -6.79
C CYS A 82 -7.24 -13.29 -7.78
N SER A 83 -8.11 -14.15 -8.29
CA SER A 83 -9.18 -13.75 -9.22
C SER A 83 -10.16 -12.79 -8.56
N SER A 84 -10.57 -13.07 -7.31
CA SER A 84 -11.47 -12.18 -6.54
C SER A 84 -10.83 -10.83 -6.25
N LEU A 85 -9.55 -10.81 -5.89
CA LEU A 85 -8.80 -9.57 -5.72
C LEU A 85 -8.71 -8.78 -7.02
N MET A 86 -8.38 -9.43 -8.13
CA MET A 86 -8.28 -8.78 -9.44
C MET A 86 -9.62 -8.21 -9.89
N GLN A 87 -10.72 -8.92 -9.69
CA GLN A 87 -12.04 -8.42 -10.01
C GLN A 87 -12.38 -7.17 -9.21
N ALA A 88 -12.16 -7.19 -7.90
CA ALA A 88 -12.39 -6.03 -7.04
C ALA A 88 -11.52 -4.83 -7.43
N LEU A 89 -10.26 -5.07 -7.81
CA LEU A 89 -9.36 -4.04 -8.31
C LEU A 89 -9.85 -3.43 -9.62
N MET A 90 -10.32 -4.25 -10.55
CA MET A 90 -10.88 -3.78 -11.83
C MET A 90 -12.13 -2.92 -11.62
N GLU A 91 -13.03 -3.33 -10.74
CA GLU A 91 -14.21 -2.54 -10.36
C GLU A 91 -13.81 -1.18 -9.78
N GLN A 92 -12.81 -1.15 -8.90
CA GLN A 92 -12.31 0.09 -8.30
C GLN A 92 -11.66 1.01 -9.33
N VAL A 93 -10.88 0.46 -10.25
CA VAL A 93 -10.25 1.23 -11.34
C VAL A 93 -11.32 1.81 -12.26
N GLU A 94 -12.34 1.03 -12.63
CA GLU A 94 -13.41 1.50 -13.51
C GLU A 94 -14.25 2.59 -12.82
N ASN A 95 -14.59 2.44 -11.55
CA ASN A 95 -15.30 3.47 -10.77
C ASN A 95 -14.49 4.77 -10.71
N HIS A 96 -13.20 4.67 -10.48
CA HIS A 96 -12.30 5.83 -10.49
C HIS A 96 -12.27 6.52 -11.87
N ARG A 97 -12.20 5.74 -12.93
CA ARG A 97 -12.23 6.23 -14.31
C ARG A 97 -13.53 6.96 -14.63
N LEU A 98 -14.67 6.40 -14.24
CA LEU A 98 -15.98 7.03 -14.42
C LEU A 98 -16.06 8.37 -13.66
N GLN A 99 -15.62 8.42 -12.42
CA GLN A 99 -15.58 9.66 -11.64
C GLN A 99 -14.69 10.74 -12.29
N LEU A 100 -13.56 10.35 -12.88
CA LEU A 100 -12.70 11.27 -13.63
C LEU A 100 -13.38 11.80 -14.90
N GLN A 101 -14.28 11.04 -15.52
CA GLN A 101 -15.03 11.48 -16.70
C GLN A 101 -16.18 12.40 -16.34
N GLU A 102 -16.90 12.11 -15.28
CA GLU A 102 -18.15 12.76 -14.91
C GLU A 102 -17.97 14.05 -14.10
N SER A 103 -16.89 14.17 -13.32
CA SER A 103 -16.67 15.29 -12.41
C SER A 103 -15.37 16.04 -12.68
N GLN A 104 -15.49 17.33 -13.05
CA GLN A 104 -14.35 18.23 -13.18
C GLN A 104 -13.68 18.45 -11.82
N ASP A 105 -14.46 18.69 -10.78
CA ASP A 105 -13.94 18.89 -9.42
C ASP A 105 -13.12 17.70 -8.94
N TYR A 106 -13.57 16.48 -9.25
CA TYR A 106 -12.84 15.26 -8.89
C TYR A 106 -11.50 15.18 -9.64
N ARG A 107 -11.48 15.53 -10.93
CA ARG A 107 -10.22 15.59 -11.72
C ARG A 107 -9.24 16.58 -11.10
N ASP A 108 -9.68 17.78 -10.80
CA ASP A 108 -8.84 18.83 -10.25
C ASP A 108 -8.27 18.43 -8.88
N GLN A 109 -9.07 17.81 -8.03
CA GLN A 109 -8.61 17.26 -6.75
C GLN A 109 -7.56 16.15 -6.92
N GLN A 110 -7.71 15.27 -7.90
CA GLN A 110 -6.73 14.22 -8.17
C GLN A 110 -5.41 14.80 -8.67
N ILE A 111 -5.47 15.77 -9.59
CA ILE A 111 -4.28 16.48 -10.10
C ILE A 111 -3.53 17.18 -8.96
N GLU A 112 -4.23 17.84 -8.05
CA GLU A 112 -3.62 18.48 -6.88
C GLU A 112 -2.95 17.48 -5.93
N LYS A 113 -3.61 16.35 -5.65
CA LYS A 113 -3.04 15.27 -4.82
C LYS A 113 -1.77 14.69 -5.46
N GLU A 114 -1.77 14.49 -6.77
CA GLU A 114 -0.60 13.98 -7.49
C GLU A 114 0.57 14.97 -7.47
N LYS A 115 0.30 16.26 -7.66
CA LYS A 115 1.33 17.32 -7.56
C LYS A 115 1.94 17.38 -6.16
N LEU A 116 1.09 17.31 -5.13
CA LEU A 116 1.54 17.32 -3.73
C LEU A 116 2.41 16.09 -3.44
N LEU A 117 1.98 14.91 -3.87
CA LEU A 117 2.75 13.68 -3.70
C LEU A 117 4.10 13.76 -4.40
N ALA A 118 4.13 14.23 -5.66
CA ALA A 118 5.38 14.41 -6.40
C ALA A 118 6.33 15.37 -5.70
N PHE A 119 5.81 16.44 -5.12
CA PHE A 119 6.60 17.40 -4.34
C PHE A 119 7.16 16.78 -3.05
N GLU A 120 6.36 16.04 -2.29
CA GLU A 120 6.80 15.35 -1.08
C GLU A 120 7.90 14.33 -1.38
N ILE A 121 7.75 13.54 -2.45
CA ILE A 121 8.73 12.55 -2.88
C ILE A 121 10.03 13.23 -3.28
N ARG A 122 9.97 14.31 -4.09
CA ARG A 122 11.15 15.06 -4.53
C ARG A 122 11.93 15.61 -3.34
N LYS A 123 11.26 16.24 -2.38
CA LYS A 123 11.91 16.73 -1.15
C LYS A 123 12.60 15.62 -0.35
N LYS A 124 12.03 14.42 -0.32
CA LYS A 124 12.63 13.29 0.39
C LYS A 124 13.88 12.78 -0.32
N ILE A 125 13.88 12.75 -1.65
CA ILE A 125 15.03 12.33 -2.46
C ILE A 125 16.17 13.35 -2.28
N GLU A 126 15.89 14.65 -2.43
CA GLU A 126 16.89 15.71 -2.27
C GLU A 126 17.58 15.69 -0.90
N ARG A 127 16.85 15.36 0.17
CA ARG A 127 17.44 15.23 1.52
C ARG A 127 18.33 13.99 1.69
N ARG A 128 18.21 12.98 0.82
CA ARG A 128 19.01 11.75 0.89
C ARG A 128 20.26 11.79 0.06
N ILE A 129 20.38 12.72 -0.87
CA ILE A 129 21.58 12.91 -1.70
C ILE A 129 22.44 13.96 -1.01
N PRO A 130 23.64 13.62 -0.48
CA PRO A 130 24.56 14.62 0.08
C PRO A 130 24.99 15.59 -1.04
N ALA A 131 25.07 16.87 -0.74
CA ALA A 131 25.47 17.91 -1.68
C ALA A 131 26.88 17.74 -2.29
N ALA A 132 27.65 16.78 -1.80
CA ALA A 132 29.02 16.52 -2.24
C ALA A 132 29.15 15.77 -3.59
N ASP A 133 28.11 15.03 -4.00
CA ASP A 133 28.22 14.19 -5.21
C ASP A 133 27.97 14.96 -6.52
N TYR A 134 27.48 16.21 -6.45
CA TYR A 134 27.22 17.01 -7.65
C TYR A 134 28.43 17.80 -8.18
N LEU A 135 29.51 17.90 -7.40
CA LEU A 135 30.67 18.72 -7.78
C LEU A 135 31.79 17.93 -8.48
N ASP A 136 31.80 16.60 -8.40
CA ASP A 136 32.86 15.79 -9.00
C ASP A 136 32.62 15.44 -10.47
N ASP A 137 31.38 15.44 -10.94
CA ASP A 137 31.05 15.16 -12.34
C ASP A 137 31.14 16.41 -13.25
N MET A 138 31.30 17.60 -12.71
CA MET A 138 31.40 18.85 -13.49
C MET A 138 32.85 19.34 -13.69
N VAL A 139 33.84 18.66 -13.15
CA VAL A 139 35.26 19.12 -13.20
C VAL A 139 36.16 18.27 -14.09
N ASN A 140 35.59 17.28 -14.79
CA ASN A 140 36.36 16.49 -15.77
C ASN A 140 35.77 16.63 -17.17
#